data_d33e7b39ba80a7089ff4f7f4175d980d
#
_entry.id   d33e7b39ba80a7089ff4f7f4175d980d
#
_cell.length_a   1.000
_cell.length_b   1.000
_cell.length_c   1.000
_cell.angle_alpha   90.00
_cell.angle_beta   90.00
_cell.angle_gamma   90.00
#
_symmetry.space_group_name_H-M   'P 1'
#
loop_
_entity.id
_entity.type
_entity.pdbx_description
1 polymer ?
#
loop_
_entity_poly.entity_id
_entity_poly.type
_entity_poly.pdbx_seq_one_letter_code
_entity_poly.pdbx_strand_id
1 'polypeptide(L)'
;MTYTLPELPYDYAALEPHISAKIMELHHDRHHAAYVAGANAALANLEAARDAGDLSKVNQFSKDLAFNLGGHTNHSIFWTNLSPAGGGQPEGELAEAVKDSFGSFEKFVAHFTAA
;
A
#
# COMPACT_ATOMS: atom_id res chain seq x y z
N MET A 1 10.95 -14.89 -8.22
CA MET A 1 10.63 -14.24 -6.92
C MET A 1 9.12 -14.04 -6.88
N THR A 2 8.45 -14.33 -5.77
CA THR A 2 7.00 -14.13 -5.60
C THR A 2 6.75 -13.31 -4.34
N TYR A 3 5.68 -12.52 -4.37
CA TYR A 3 5.20 -11.75 -3.21
C TYR A 3 4.18 -12.56 -2.44
N THR A 4 4.09 -12.32 -1.14
CA THR A 4 3.11 -12.95 -0.24
C THR A 4 2.35 -11.88 0.53
N LEU A 5 1.08 -12.13 0.82
CA LEU A 5 0.29 -11.27 1.69
C LEU A 5 0.87 -11.33 3.11
N PRO A 6 1.32 -10.21 3.71
CA PRO A 6 1.75 -10.21 5.09
C PRO A 6 0.55 -10.39 6.02
N GLU A 7 0.75 -11.02 7.16
CA GLU A 7 -0.28 -11.08 8.20
C GLU A 7 -0.50 -9.70 8.83
N LEU A 8 -1.72 -9.44 9.29
CA LEU A 8 -2.00 -8.26 10.10
C LEU A 8 -1.30 -8.38 11.46
N PRO A 9 -0.71 -7.28 11.99
CA PRO A 9 -0.06 -7.31 13.31
C PRO A 9 -1.06 -7.29 14.49
N TYR A 10 -2.38 -7.34 14.21
CA TYR A 10 -3.48 -7.28 15.18
C TYR A 10 -4.74 -7.96 14.62
N ASP A 11 -5.70 -8.27 15.47
CA ASP A 11 -6.99 -8.85 15.09
C ASP A 11 -7.83 -7.87 14.25
N TYR A 12 -8.71 -8.40 13.40
CA TYR A 12 -9.61 -7.56 12.59
C TYR A 12 -10.44 -6.57 13.40
N ALA A 13 -10.84 -6.94 14.63
CA ALA A 13 -11.62 -6.09 15.52
C ALA A 13 -10.80 -5.04 16.30
N ALA A 14 -9.47 -5.04 16.19
CA ALA A 14 -8.61 -4.18 16.99
C ALA A 14 -8.82 -2.68 16.78
N LEU A 15 -9.38 -2.27 15.65
CA LEU A 15 -9.64 -0.87 15.30
C LEU A 15 -11.09 -0.43 15.54
N GLU A 16 -11.93 -1.29 16.11
CA GLU A 16 -13.30 -0.90 16.47
C GLU A 16 -13.31 0.13 17.61
N PRO A 17 -14.28 1.03 17.64
CA PRO A 17 -15.43 1.17 16.73
C PRO A 17 -15.14 2.00 15.46
N HIS A 18 -13.90 2.42 15.23
CA HIS A 18 -13.55 3.34 14.13
C HIS A 18 -13.58 2.65 12.76
N ILE A 19 -13.06 1.42 12.69
CA ILE A 19 -13.08 0.56 11.52
C ILE A 19 -13.61 -0.80 11.96
N SER A 20 -14.69 -1.29 11.33
CA SER A 20 -15.26 -2.58 11.70
C SER A 20 -14.37 -3.75 11.31
N ALA A 21 -14.45 -4.84 12.08
CA ALA A 21 -13.74 -6.09 11.78
C ALA A 21 -14.03 -6.58 10.34
N LYS A 22 -15.27 -6.41 9.87
CA LYS A 22 -15.65 -6.80 8.49
C LYS A 22 -14.92 -5.99 7.42
N ILE A 23 -14.75 -4.68 7.63
CA ILE A 23 -13.98 -3.83 6.71
C ILE A 23 -12.51 -4.25 6.73
N MET A 24 -11.93 -4.52 7.90
CA MET A 24 -10.53 -4.97 8.00
C MET A 24 -10.32 -6.30 7.27
N GLU A 25 -11.18 -7.29 7.48
CA GLU A 25 -11.15 -8.56 6.76
C GLU A 25 -11.20 -8.37 5.24
N LEU A 26 -12.15 -7.61 4.74
CA LEU A 26 -12.30 -7.36 3.30
C LEU A 26 -11.12 -6.59 2.71
N HIS A 27 -10.63 -5.58 3.41
CA HIS A 27 -9.53 -4.74 2.95
C HIS A 27 -8.20 -5.49 2.93
N HIS A 28 -7.97 -6.39 3.88
CA HIS A 28 -6.78 -7.24 3.91
C HIS A 28 -6.93 -8.47 3.00
N ASP A 29 -7.91 -9.34 3.27
CA ASP A 29 -7.99 -10.67 2.66
C ASP A 29 -8.50 -10.67 1.22
N ARG A 30 -9.08 -9.55 0.75
CA ARG A 30 -9.56 -9.39 -0.61
C ARG A 30 -8.81 -8.31 -1.36
N HIS A 31 -8.82 -7.08 -0.86
CA HIS A 31 -8.26 -5.95 -1.59
C HIS A 31 -6.73 -6.01 -1.64
N HIS A 32 -6.04 -6.14 -0.51
CA HIS A 32 -4.57 -6.30 -0.48
C HIS A 32 -4.13 -7.60 -1.15
N ALA A 33 -4.83 -8.71 -0.89
CA ALA A 33 -4.54 -9.99 -1.54
C ALA A 33 -4.62 -9.91 -3.08
N ALA A 34 -5.54 -9.11 -3.63
CA ALA A 34 -5.65 -8.91 -5.07
C ALA A 34 -4.42 -8.20 -5.66
N TYR A 35 -3.84 -7.23 -4.96
CA TYR A 35 -2.57 -6.60 -5.38
C TYR A 35 -1.42 -7.60 -5.38
N VAL A 36 -1.33 -8.45 -4.38
CA VAL A 36 -0.30 -9.51 -4.32
C VAL A 36 -0.44 -10.47 -5.49
N ALA A 37 -1.66 -10.94 -5.76
CA ALA A 37 -1.94 -11.82 -6.89
C ALA A 37 -1.63 -11.16 -8.23
N GLY A 38 -2.02 -9.90 -8.41
CA GLY A 38 -1.77 -9.13 -9.62
C GLY A 38 -0.26 -8.89 -9.87
N ALA A 39 0.52 -8.59 -8.83
CA ALA A 39 1.96 -8.45 -8.94
C ALA A 39 2.63 -9.76 -9.37
N ASN A 40 2.24 -10.88 -8.77
CA ASN A 40 2.76 -12.19 -9.11
C ASN A 40 2.38 -12.60 -10.55
N ALA A 41 1.15 -12.32 -10.98
CA ALA A 41 0.71 -12.57 -12.35
C ALA A 41 1.50 -11.74 -13.37
N ALA A 42 1.75 -10.45 -13.07
CA ALA A 42 2.54 -9.59 -13.93
C ALA A 42 4.00 -10.07 -14.07
N LEU A 43 4.61 -10.55 -12.97
CA LEU A 43 5.94 -11.17 -13.00
C LEU A 43 5.97 -12.42 -13.89
N ALA A 44 4.98 -13.30 -13.73
CA ALA A 44 4.89 -14.52 -14.55
C ALA A 44 4.71 -14.20 -16.06
N ASN A 45 3.89 -13.18 -16.37
CA ASN A 45 3.69 -12.73 -17.74
C ASN A 45 4.97 -12.13 -18.35
N LEU A 46 5.74 -11.36 -17.57
CA LEU A 46 7.03 -10.81 -18.01
C LEU A 46 8.07 -11.92 -18.25
N GLU A 47 8.09 -12.94 -17.41
CA GLU A 47 8.95 -14.13 -17.58
C GLU A 47 8.57 -14.88 -18.85
N ALA A 48 7.31 -15.22 -19.03
CA ALA A 48 6.82 -15.91 -20.23
C ALA A 48 7.08 -15.13 -21.52
N ALA A 49 6.93 -13.80 -21.48
CA ALA A 49 7.23 -12.94 -22.64
C ALA A 49 8.73 -13.01 -23.03
N ARG A 50 9.62 -13.02 -22.06
CA ARG A 50 11.07 -13.18 -22.29
C ARG A 50 11.40 -14.56 -22.86
N ASP A 51 10.83 -15.61 -22.29
CA ASP A 51 11.09 -16.99 -22.72
C ASP A 51 10.59 -17.26 -24.15
N ALA A 52 9.44 -16.68 -24.51
CA ALA A 52 8.87 -16.76 -25.85
C ALA A 52 9.55 -15.82 -26.87
N GLY A 53 10.34 -14.84 -26.44
CA GLY A 53 10.88 -13.79 -27.29
C GLY A 53 9.81 -12.82 -27.82
N ASP A 54 8.58 -12.87 -27.26
CA ASP A 54 7.48 -11.96 -27.64
C ASP A 54 7.35 -10.83 -26.61
N LEU A 55 7.94 -9.68 -26.95
CA LEU A 55 7.95 -8.49 -26.10
C LEU A 55 6.82 -7.49 -26.43
N SER A 56 5.86 -7.86 -27.28
CA SER A 56 4.80 -6.97 -27.76
C SER A 56 3.94 -6.38 -26.62
N LYS A 57 3.77 -7.11 -25.49
CA LYS A 57 2.99 -6.70 -24.32
C LYS A 57 3.84 -6.30 -23.11
N VAL A 58 5.16 -6.21 -23.23
CA VAL A 58 6.04 -5.95 -22.08
C VAL A 58 5.73 -4.62 -21.37
N ASN A 59 5.33 -3.59 -22.14
CA ASN A 59 4.94 -2.29 -21.57
C ASN A 59 3.69 -2.43 -20.70
N GLN A 60 2.68 -3.20 -21.14
CA GLN A 60 1.46 -3.46 -20.36
C GLN A 60 1.80 -4.23 -19.07
N PHE A 61 2.51 -5.33 -19.19
CA PHE A 61 2.89 -6.15 -18.02
C PHE A 61 3.74 -5.38 -17.00
N SER A 62 4.61 -4.47 -17.46
CA SER A 62 5.40 -3.61 -16.58
C SER A 62 4.54 -2.59 -15.82
N LYS A 63 3.52 -2.02 -16.48
CA LYS A 63 2.54 -1.13 -15.84
C LYS A 63 1.68 -1.87 -14.83
N ASP A 64 1.23 -3.08 -15.17
CA ASP A 64 0.46 -3.95 -14.27
C ASP A 64 1.29 -4.30 -13.03
N LEU A 65 2.58 -4.62 -13.21
CA LEU A 65 3.50 -4.86 -12.10
C LEU A 65 3.66 -3.61 -11.22
N ALA A 66 3.93 -2.46 -11.82
CA ALA A 66 4.11 -1.21 -11.07
C ALA A 66 2.87 -0.84 -10.26
N PHE A 67 1.67 -0.97 -10.84
CA PHE A 67 0.40 -0.70 -10.17
C PHE A 67 0.16 -1.67 -8.99
N ASN A 68 0.26 -2.96 -9.24
CA ASN A 68 -0.04 -3.98 -8.22
C ASN A 68 1.04 -4.00 -7.12
N LEU A 69 2.32 -3.85 -7.47
CA LEU A 69 3.39 -3.79 -6.49
C LEU A 69 3.33 -2.52 -5.65
N GLY A 70 2.96 -1.39 -6.25
CA GLY A 70 2.68 -0.15 -5.52
C GLY A 70 1.55 -0.34 -4.51
N GLY A 71 0.44 -0.96 -4.93
CA GLY A 71 -0.67 -1.31 -4.05
C GLY A 71 -0.25 -2.22 -2.89
N HIS A 72 0.49 -3.29 -3.18
CA HIS A 72 1.02 -4.20 -2.17
C HIS A 72 1.93 -3.47 -1.16
N THR A 73 2.88 -2.68 -1.63
CA THR A 73 3.82 -1.95 -0.77
C THR A 73 3.09 -0.95 0.13
N ASN A 74 2.19 -0.15 -0.45
CA ASN A 74 1.42 0.84 0.31
C ASN A 74 0.55 0.20 1.38
N HIS A 75 -0.12 -0.92 1.09
CA HIS A 75 -0.94 -1.63 2.07
C HIS A 75 -0.09 -2.29 3.16
N SER A 76 1.08 -2.82 2.84
CA SER A 76 2.01 -3.38 3.83
C SER A 76 2.45 -2.34 4.87
N ILE A 77 2.69 -1.10 4.44
CA ILE A 77 3.00 0.03 5.32
C ILE A 77 1.73 0.48 6.08
N PHE A 78 0.60 0.56 5.39
CA PHE A 78 -0.66 1.07 5.92
C PHE A 78 -1.11 0.32 7.18
N TRP A 79 -1.02 -1.02 7.20
CA TRP A 79 -1.40 -1.81 8.36
C TRP A 79 -0.64 -1.44 9.63
N THR A 80 0.63 -1.06 9.49
CA THR A 80 1.49 -0.69 10.63
C THR A 80 1.26 0.74 11.12
N ASN A 81 0.54 1.55 10.36
CA ASN A 81 0.26 2.96 10.69
C ASN A 81 -1.08 3.17 11.39
N LEU A 82 -1.89 2.12 11.56
CA LEU A 82 -3.21 2.22 12.18
C LEU A 82 -3.15 1.89 13.66
N SER A 83 -3.89 2.64 14.46
CA SER A 83 -4.04 2.43 15.91
C SER A 83 -5.43 2.90 16.37
N PRO A 84 -6.07 2.19 17.30
CA PRO A 84 -7.36 2.62 17.87
C PRO A 84 -7.25 3.90 18.70
N ALA A 85 -6.05 4.26 19.14
CA ALA A 85 -5.75 5.47 19.92
C ALA A 85 -4.78 6.41 19.21
N GLY A 86 -4.64 6.24 17.87
CA GLY A 86 -3.75 7.06 17.06
C GLY A 86 -4.35 8.37 16.59
N GLY A 87 -3.61 9.06 15.75
CA GLY A 87 -4.00 10.34 15.16
C GLY A 87 -3.31 11.54 15.82
N GLY A 88 -3.67 12.73 15.33
CA GLY A 88 -3.04 13.97 15.78
C GLY A 88 -1.88 14.41 14.88
N GLN A 89 -1.18 15.45 15.32
CA GLN A 89 -0.01 15.96 14.62
C GLN A 89 1.22 15.11 14.93
N PRO A 90 2.17 14.97 13.99
CA PRO A 90 3.45 14.33 14.28
C PRO A 90 4.24 15.16 15.31
N GLU A 91 5.08 14.47 16.05
CA GLU A 91 5.97 15.06 17.05
C GLU A 91 7.44 14.75 16.73
N GLY A 92 8.36 15.38 17.44
CA GLY A 92 9.80 15.13 17.33
C GLY A 92 10.34 15.36 15.91
N GLU A 93 11.27 14.51 15.49
CA GLU A 93 11.98 14.65 14.21
C GLU A 93 11.05 14.66 12.99
N LEU A 94 9.94 13.91 13.04
CA LEU A 94 8.97 13.91 11.94
C LEU A 94 8.27 15.28 11.81
N ALA A 95 7.91 15.90 12.93
CA ALA A 95 7.30 17.24 12.91
C ALA A 95 8.25 18.29 12.30
N GLU A 96 9.54 18.23 12.66
CA GLU A 96 10.55 19.14 12.08
C GLU A 96 10.75 18.87 10.58
N ALA A 97 10.83 17.61 10.15
CA ALA A 97 10.94 17.25 8.74
C ALA A 97 9.74 17.74 7.90
N VAL A 98 8.52 17.63 8.45
CA VAL A 98 7.29 18.16 7.81
C VAL A 98 7.37 19.69 7.71
N LYS A 99 7.80 20.37 8.77
CA LYS A 99 7.94 21.83 8.79
C LYS A 99 9.01 22.30 7.80
N ASP A 100 10.15 21.63 7.73
CA ASP A 100 11.23 21.98 6.80
C ASP A 100 10.82 21.78 5.34
N SER A 101 10.05 20.72 5.04
CA SER A 101 9.65 20.40 3.68
C SER A 101 8.43 21.20 3.20
N PHE A 102 7.48 21.50 4.07
CA PHE A 102 6.18 22.10 3.73
C PHE A 102 5.94 23.47 4.37
N GLY A 103 6.77 23.87 5.32
CA GLY A 103 6.68 25.13 6.06
C GLY A 103 5.79 25.08 7.30
N SER A 104 4.78 24.20 7.35
CA SER A 104 3.99 23.87 8.55
C SER A 104 3.19 22.58 8.35
N PHE A 105 2.66 22.03 9.44
CA PHE A 105 1.77 20.85 9.37
C PHE A 105 0.48 21.16 8.61
N GLU A 106 -0.12 22.33 8.80
CA GLU A 106 -1.33 22.75 8.08
C GLU A 106 -1.08 22.84 6.57
N LYS A 107 0.07 23.33 6.14
CA LYS A 107 0.45 23.37 4.72
C LYS A 107 0.67 21.96 4.16
N PHE A 108 1.28 21.06 4.94
CA PHE A 108 1.38 19.65 4.58
C PHE A 108 0.01 19.02 4.39
N VAL A 109 -0.92 19.20 5.34
CA VAL A 109 -2.30 18.67 5.26
C VAL A 109 -3.02 19.23 4.03
N ALA A 110 -2.91 20.53 3.78
CA ALA A 110 -3.52 21.15 2.60
C ALA A 110 -2.94 20.59 1.30
N HIS A 111 -1.62 20.42 1.22
CA HIS A 111 -0.95 19.83 0.06
C HIS A 111 -1.38 18.37 -0.16
N PHE A 112 -1.31 17.56 0.89
CA PHE A 112 -1.69 16.14 0.84
C PHE A 112 -3.16 15.94 0.44
N THR A 113 -4.05 16.80 0.94
CA THR A 113 -5.49 16.73 0.61
C THR A 113 -5.78 17.14 -0.83
N ALA A 114 -4.94 18.00 -1.41
CA ALA A 114 -5.09 18.47 -2.78
C ALA A 114 -4.49 17.53 -3.84
N ALA A 115 -3.62 16.60 -3.44
CA ALA A 115 -2.98 15.62 -4.33
C ALA A 115 -3.88 14.42 -4.61
#